data_382b22d36205bae2a360851e9043f4a1
#
_entry.id   382b22d36205bae2a360851e9043f4a1
#
_cell.length_a   1.000
_cell.length_b   1.000
_cell.length_c   1.000
_cell.angle_alpha   90.00
_cell.angle_beta   90.00
_cell.angle_gamma   90.00
#
_symmetry.space_group_name_H-M   'P 1'
#
loop_
_entity.id
_entity.type
_entity.pdbx_description
1 polymer ?
#
loop_
_entity_poly.entity_id
_entity_poly.type
_entity_poly.pdbx_seq_one_letter_code
_entity_poly.pdbx_strand_id
1 'polypeptide(L)'
;MLCKLAQFMNLPQHRYYRCYWMTGQAVCGSLIQGLEFPEHLRSHHGVGGPDNAQLKCCWIGCFAEMKKESLIRHVNERHLEFKYICPNCPEQFTRVHTMRKHMLKEHSVS
;
A
#
# COMPACT_ATOMS: atom_id res chain seq x y z
N MET A 1 -25.16 0.69 12.49
CA MET A 1 -24.91 0.45 11.07
C MET A 1 -24.08 1.56 10.46
N LEU A 2 -24.53 2.81 10.60
CA LEU A 2 -23.78 3.94 10.06
C LEU A 2 -22.39 4.08 10.67
N CYS A 3 -22.28 3.80 11.98
CA CYS A 3 -21.00 3.87 12.67
C CYS A 3 -19.99 2.89 12.08
N LYS A 4 -20.46 1.72 11.69
CA LYS A 4 -19.60 0.68 11.14
C LYS A 4 -19.04 1.11 9.79
N LEU A 5 -19.87 1.76 8.97
CA LEU A 5 -19.41 2.27 7.67
C LEU A 5 -18.39 3.39 7.86
N ALA A 6 -18.64 4.28 8.82
CA ALA A 6 -17.71 5.37 9.09
C ALA A 6 -16.35 4.83 9.53
N GLN A 7 -16.35 3.81 10.38
CA GLN A 7 -15.11 3.18 10.83
C GLN A 7 -14.36 2.54 9.67
N PHE A 8 -15.10 1.88 8.78
CA PHE A 8 -14.50 1.25 7.61
C PHE A 8 -13.81 2.28 6.73
N MET A 9 -14.47 3.43 6.50
CA MET A 9 -13.92 4.49 5.64
C MET A 9 -12.71 5.18 6.26
N ASN A 10 -12.52 5.06 7.58
CA ASN A 10 -11.40 5.69 8.28
C ASN A 10 -10.20 4.77 8.46
N LEU A 11 -10.25 3.55 7.96
CA LEU A 11 -9.12 2.63 8.07
C LEU A 11 -7.93 3.17 7.26
N PRO A 12 -6.69 2.93 7.72
CA PRO A 12 -5.51 3.44 7.02
C PRO A 12 -5.46 3.07 5.53
N GLN A 13 -5.87 1.86 5.18
CA GLN A 13 -5.83 1.42 3.79
C GLN A 13 -6.81 2.18 2.90
N HIS A 14 -7.81 2.85 3.48
CA HIS A 14 -8.81 3.63 2.74
C HIS A 14 -8.51 5.11 2.76
N ARG A 15 -7.48 5.54 3.47
CA ARG A 15 -7.06 6.93 3.48
C ARG A 15 -6.26 7.25 2.24
N TYR A 16 -6.24 8.53 1.89
CA TYR A 16 -5.48 8.99 0.75
C TYR A 16 -4.10 9.46 1.20
N TYR A 17 -3.09 9.09 0.42
CA TYR A 17 -1.70 9.46 0.69
C TYR A 17 -1.14 10.10 -0.57
N ARG A 18 -0.33 11.15 -0.38
CA ARG A 18 0.30 11.82 -1.51
C ARG A 18 1.48 10.97 -1.99
N CYS A 19 1.56 10.81 -3.31
CA CYS A 19 2.64 10.05 -3.90
C CYS A 19 3.85 10.96 -4.12
N TYR A 20 4.93 10.69 -3.41
CA TYR A 20 6.17 11.45 -3.55
C TYR A 20 7.20 10.72 -4.40
N TRP A 21 6.73 9.91 -5.33
CA TRP A 21 7.60 9.23 -6.27
C TRP A 21 8.14 10.20 -7.29
N MET A 22 9.46 10.18 -7.47
CA MET A 22 10.11 11.08 -8.43
C MET A 22 10.02 10.51 -9.84
N THR A 23 9.54 11.32 -10.78
CA THR A 23 9.57 11.00 -12.20
C THR A 23 10.45 12.04 -12.87
N GLY A 24 11.72 11.67 -13.11
CA GLY A 24 12.69 12.65 -13.56
C GLY A 24 12.98 13.66 -12.47
N GLN A 25 12.69 14.92 -12.74
CA GLN A 25 12.94 15.99 -11.77
C GLN A 25 11.65 16.45 -11.06
N ALA A 26 10.55 15.78 -11.31
CA ALA A 26 9.26 16.17 -10.75
C ALA A 26 8.72 15.07 -9.82
N VAL A 27 7.99 15.50 -8.81
CA VAL A 27 7.28 14.58 -7.91
C VAL A 27 5.89 14.31 -8.48
N CYS A 28 5.44 13.05 -8.39
CA CYS A 28 4.11 12.66 -8.90
C CYS A 28 3.01 13.51 -8.28
N GLY A 29 2.93 13.56 -6.96
CA GLY A 29 2.02 14.44 -6.25
C GLY A 29 0.56 14.01 -6.21
N SER A 30 0.22 12.88 -6.84
CA SER A 30 -1.16 12.40 -6.83
C SER A 30 -1.59 11.89 -5.48
N LEU A 31 -2.88 12.02 -5.16
CA LEU A 31 -3.45 11.47 -3.94
C LEU A 31 -4.01 10.09 -4.25
N ILE A 32 -3.49 9.07 -3.60
CA ILE A 32 -3.80 7.68 -3.88
C ILE A 32 -4.22 6.99 -2.59
N GLN A 33 -5.29 6.20 -2.63
CA GLN A 33 -5.67 5.40 -1.47
C GLN A 33 -4.59 4.35 -1.18
N GLY A 34 -4.39 4.03 0.09
CA GLY A 34 -3.36 3.07 0.49
C GLY A 34 -3.48 1.74 -0.24
N LEU A 35 -4.71 1.21 -0.35
CA LEU A 35 -4.93 -0.05 -1.05
C LEU A 35 -4.59 0.02 -2.54
N GLU A 36 -4.61 1.20 -3.12
CA GLU A 36 -4.38 1.36 -4.55
C GLU A 36 -2.94 1.73 -4.89
N PHE A 37 -2.10 1.92 -3.87
CA PHE A 37 -0.72 2.31 -4.12
C PHE A 37 0.06 1.27 -4.94
N PRO A 38 -0.07 -0.05 -4.68
CA PRO A 38 0.65 -1.01 -5.51
C PRO A 38 0.30 -0.90 -6.98
N GLU A 39 -0.98 -0.75 -7.31
CA GLU A 39 -1.41 -0.60 -8.69
C GLU A 39 -0.95 0.72 -9.28
N HIS A 40 -0.99 1.79 -8.50
CA HIS A 40 -0.51 3.10 -8.93
C HIS A 40 0.99 3.05 -9.28
N LEU A 41 1.79 2.44 -8.40
CA LEU A 41 3.22 2.32 -8.65
C LEU A 41 3.49 1.47 -9.88
N ARG A 42 2.72 0.41 -10.08
CA ARG A 42 2.87 -0.45 -11.25
C ARG A 42 2.48 0.25 -12.53
N SER A 43 1.34 0.91 -12.55
CA SER A 43 0.80 1.48 -13.79
C SER A 43 1.38 2.83 -14.14
N HIS A 44 1.79 3.63 -13.15
CA HIS A 44 2.27 5.00 -13.38
C HIS A 44 3.78 5.14 -13.22
N HIS A 45 4.43 4.26 -12.46
CA HIS A 45 5.84 4.40 -12.15
C HIS A 45 6.67 3.18 -12.54
N GLY A 46 6.08 2.23 -13.25
CA GLY A 46 6.81 1.11 -13.79
C GLY A 46 7.32 0.12 -12.77
N VAL A 47 6.72 0.07 -11.58
CA VAL A 47 7.12 -0.89 -10.55
C VAL A 47 6.48 -2.23 -10.89
N GLY A 48 7.13 -2.99 -11.76
CA GLY A 48 6.57 -4.24 -12.25
C GLY A 48 7.66 -5.26 -12.52
N GLY A 49 7.28 -6.33 -13.24
CA GLY A 49 8.20 -7.41 -13.54
C GLY A 49 8.12 -8.51 -12.50
N PRO A 50 9.05 -9.49 -12.57
CA PRO A 50 9.05 -10.59 -11.61
C PRO A 50 9.40 -10.12 -10.19
N ASP A 51 9.00 -10.92 -9.20
CA ASP A 51 9.20 -10.54 -7.80
C ASP A 51 10.66 -10.34 -7.44
N ASN A 52 11.58 -11.00 -8.15
CA ASN A 52 13.01 -10.87 -7.87
C ASN A 52 13.71 -9.79 -8.69
N ALA A 53 12.96 -9.01 -9.48
CA ALA A 53 13.54 -7.91 -10.24
C ALA A 53 14.10 -6.85 -9.30
N GLN A 54 15.32 -6.40 -9.58
CA GLN A 54 15.96 -5.33 -8.80
C GLN A 54 15.40 -3.99 -9.24
N LEU A 55 14.84 -3.25 -8.31
CA LEU A 55 14.24 -1.96 -8.57
C LEU A 55 14.75 -0.94 -7.57
N LYS A 56 14.59 0.33 -7.89
CA LYS A 56 14.97 1.41 -7.02
C LYS A 56 13.72 2.11 -6.52
N CYS A 57 13.68 2.38 -5.21
CA CYS A 57 12.61 3.18 -4.64
C CYS A 57 12.86 4.64 -4.97
N CYS A 58 12.07 5.19 -5.87
CA CYS A 58 12.26 6.58 -6.30
C CYS A 58 11.47 7.57 -5.46
N TRP A 59 11.12 7.16 -4.25
CA TRP A 59 10.50 8.10 -3.30
C TRP A 59 11.50 9.18 -2.94
N ILE A 60 11.02 10.41 -2.88
CA ILE A 60 11.91 11.55 -2.64
C ILE A 60 12.75 11.33 -1.39
N GLY A 61 14.06 11.45 -1.53
CA GLY A 61 14.98 11.30 -0.42
C GLY A 61 15.36 9.86 -0.08
N CYS A 62 14.81 8.87 -0.74
CA CYS A 62 15.09 7.46 -0.40
C CYS A 62 16.10 6.82 -1.36
N PHE A 63 15.66 6.48 -2.56
CA PHE A 63 16.48 5.88 -3.62
C PHE A 63 17.17 4.58 -3.25
N ALA A 64 16.61 3.83 -2.29
CA ALA A 64 17.14 2.53 -1.91
C ALA A 64 16.82 1.49 -2.99
N GLU A 65 17.74 0.55 -3.20
CA GLU A 65 17.54 -0.52 -4.18
C GLU A 65 17.10 -1.79 -3.47
N MET A 66 16.14 -2.49 -4.08
CA MET A 66 15.62 -3.71 -3.49
C MET A 66 14.83 -4.51 -4.53
N LYS A 67 14.45 -5.72 -4.17
CA LYS A 67 13.65 -6.54 -5.06
C LYS A 67 12.23 -5.99 -5.11
N LYS A 68 11.56 -6.23 -6.24
CA LYS A 68 10.19 -5.75 -6.44
C LYS A 68 9.25 -6.23 -5.33
N GLU A 69 9.41 -7.47 -4.89
CA GLU A 69 8.56 -8.03 -3.84
C GLU A 69 8.68 -7.27 -2.52
N SER A 70 9.83 -6.64 -2.28
CA SER A 70 10.05 -5.87 -1.06
C SER A 70 9.65 -4.41 -1.21
N LEU A 71 9.61 -3.91 -2.45
CA LEU A 71 9.44 -2.49 -2.71
C LEU A 71 8.08 -1.98 -2.25
N ILE A 72 7.02 -2.70 -2.58
CA ILE A 72 5.67 -2.28 -2.20
C ILE A 72 5.53 -2.21 -0.68
N ARG A 73 6.02 -3.24 0.01
CA ARG A 73 6.00 -3.26 1.47
C ARG A 73 6.84 -2.12 2.05
N HIS A 74 7.99 -1.86 1.44
CA HIS A 74 8.88 -0.78 1.86
C HIS A 74 8.16 0.57 1.79
N VAL A 75 7.45 0.84 0.69
CA VAL A 75 6.71 2.09 0.55
C VAL A 75 5.65 2.20 1.63
N ASN A 76 4.89 1.13 1.87
CA ASN A 76 3.84 1.16 2.89
C ASN A 76 4.40 1.38 4.30
N GLU A 77 5.51 0.72 4.63
CA GLU A 77 6.04 0.75 6.00
C GLU A 77 6.93 1.96 6.27
N ARG A 78 7.69 2.41 5.27
CA ARG A 78 8.67 3.48 5.47
C ARG A 78 8.20 4.84 5.02
N HIS A 79 7.40 4.90 3.96
CA HIS A 79 7.00 6.17 3.38
C HIS A 79 5.57 6.56 3.70
N LEU A 80 4.65 5.63 3.65
CA LEU A 80 3.25 5.88 4.02
C LEU A 80 3.00 5.66 5.50
N GLU A 81 3.78 4.77 6.11
CA GLU A 81 3.74 4.48 7.55
C GLU A 81 2.35 4.06 8.01
N PHE A 82 1.73 3.13 7.27
CA PHE A 82 0.45 2.60 7.68
C PHE A 82 0.47 1.08 7.60
N LYS A 83 -0.51 0.47 8.28
CA LYS A 83 -0.75 -0.96 8.22
C LYS A 83 -2.19 -1.20 7.76
N TYR A 84 -2.39 -2.35 7.13
CA TYR A 84 -3.74 -2.77 6.74
C TYR A 84 -4.46 -3.29 7.97
N ILE A 85 -5.64 -2.76 8.24
CA ILE A 85 -6.43 -3.16 9.40
C ILE A 85 -7.66 -3.89 8.90
N CYS A 86 -7.92 -5.06 9.49
CA CYS A 86 -9.11 -5.84 9.15
C CYS A 86 -10.37 -5.02 9.44
N PRO A 87 -11.31 -4.91 8.48
CA PRO A 87 -12.54 -4.14 8.73
C PRO A 87 -13.43 -4.73 9.82
N ASN A 88 -13.24 -6.01 10.15
CA ASN A 88 -14.11 -6.71 11.08
C ASN A 88 -13.51 -6.90 12.47
N CYS A 89 -12.22 -6.61 12.65
CA CYS A 89 -11.54 -6.75 13.94
C CYS A 89 -10.30 -5.85 13.93
N PRO A 90 -9.66 -5.62 15.09
CA PRO A 90 -8.51 -4.70 15.15
C PRO A 90 -7.18 -5.31 14.71
N GLU A 91 -7.18 -6.50 14.11
CA GLU A 91 -5.94 -7.10 13.63
C GLU A 91 -5.27 -6.25 12.58
N GLN A 92 -3.94 -6.15 12.66
CA GLN A 92 -3.14 -5.34 11.75
C GLN A 92 -2.21 -6.22 10.93
N PHE A 93 -2.01 -5.83 9.67
CA PHE A 93 -1.17 -6.58 8.75
C PHE A 93 -0.32 -5.63 7.94
N THR A 94 0.89 -6.03 7.61
CA THR A 94 1.77 -5.22 6.77
C THR A 94 1.48 -5.43 5.29
N ARG A 95 0.71 -6.46 4.93
CA ARG A 95 0.38 -6.76 3.54
C ARG A 95 -1.12 -6.96 3.40
N VAL A 96 -1.67 -6.38 2.34
CA VAL A 96 -3.11 -6.52 2.07
C VAL A 96 -3.49 -7.98 1.81
N HIS A 97 -2.59 -8.73 1.19
CA HIS A 97 -2.80 -10.14 0.91
C HIS A 97 -3.04 -10.93 2.21
N THR A 98 -2.20 -10.69 3.20
CA THR A 98 -2.32 -11.37 4.50
C THR A 98 -3.63 -10.98 5.19
N MET A 99 -4.01 -9.71 5.10
CA MET A 99 -5.28 -9.25 5.68
C MET A 99 -6.46 -9.94 5.02
N ARG A 100 -6.44 -10.07 3.68
CA ARG A 100 -7.52 -10.72 2.96
C ARG A 100 -7.64 -12.20 3.31
N LYS A 101 -6.51 -12.89 3.47
CA LYS A 101 -6.51 -14.28 3.92
C LYS A 101 -7.11 -14.41 5.31
N HIS A 102 -6.75 -13.49 6.20
CA HIS A 102 -7.32 -13.45 7.54
C HIS A 102 -8.84 -13.26 7.49
N MET A 103 -9.32 -12.35 6.65
CA MET A 103 -10.75 -12.09 6.53
C MET A 103 -11.51 -13.32 6.06
N LEU A 104 -10.95 -14.05 5.10
CA LEU A 104 -11.59 -15.26 4.59
C LEU A 104 -11.59 -16.37 5.62
N LYS A 105 -10.52 -16.47 6.41
CA LYS A 105 -10.37 -17.54 7.38
C LYS A 105 -11.15 -17.27 8.67
N GLU A 106 -11.05 -16.06 9.21
CA GLU A 106 -11.61 -15.74 10.52
C GLU A 106 -13.01 -15.17 10.46
N HIS A 107 -13.38 -14.53 9.36
CA HIS A 107 -14.66 -13.84 9.26
C HIS A 107 -15.58 -14.43 8.20
N SER A 108 -15.16 -15.50 7.59
CA SER A 108 -15.97 -16.38 6.74
C SER A 108 -17.06 -15.64 5.94
N VAL A 109 -16.64 -14.85 4.99
CA VAL A 109 -17.55 -14.05 4.16
C VAL A 109 -17.91 -14.83 2.90
N SER A 110 -18.43 -15.97 3.03
CA SER A 110 -18.81 -16.77 1.87
C SER A 110 -20.29 -16.61 1.55
#